data_90dd3faaacdd8dcba5133bbd07fb042a
#
_entry.id   90dd3faaacdd8dcba5133bbd07fb042a
#
_cell.length_a   1.000
_cell.length_b   1.000
_cell.length_c   1.000
_cell.angle_alpha   90.00
_cell.angle_beta   90.00
_cell.angle_gamma   90.00
#
_symmetry.space_group_name_H-M   'P 1'
#
loop_
_entity.id
_entity.type
_entity.pdbx_description
1 polymer ?
#
loop_
_entity_poly.entity_id
_entity_poly.type
_entity_poly.pdbx_seq_one_letter_code
_entity_poly.pdbx_strand_id
1 'polypeptide(L)'
;MDNYKNFLTKLVDRYDGDGSNDMPGLTKPIKYWDVMNEPEFKMFFKGSKEDFIEIFNFSSKVIKEKQPDAVIVMAGAAGMFPENKKYWKSVLPEIKDHFDIANIHHISGPDGQCDKELWVDEFAELLKSVEVDKPIWLTEAMTCGPPVKAWVNAFLNGAEVIIDVGVNAPGTKMSKKSRKKLNEFIAEYDGFTSIKSISEKKVEFTYKDGTSKTLEL
;
A
#
# COMPACT_ATOMS: atom_id res chain seq x y z
N MET A 1 10.09 23.40 -11.13
CA MET A 1 9.60 23.08 -9.76
C MET A 1 8.55 24.05 -9.23
N ASP A 2 8.62 25.38 -9.45
CA ASP A 2 7.68 26.35 -8.85
C ASP A 2 6.19 26.11 -9.20
N ASN A 3 5.88 25.82 -10.45
CA ASN A 3 4.51 25.50 -10.86
C ASN A 3 4.00 24.21 -10.20
N TYR A 4 4.87 23.22 -10.03
CA TYR A 4 4.52 21.99 -9.36
C TYR A 4 4.32 22.18 -7.85
N LYS A 5 5.19 22.97 -7.21
CA LYS A 5 5.01 23.38 -5.80
C LYS A 5 3.65 24.06 -5.60
N ASN A 6 3.32 25.04 -6.45
CA ASN A 6 2.05 25.75 -6.38
C ASN A 6 0.84 24.82 -6.56
N PHE A 7 0.94 23.85 -7.48
CA PHE A 7 -0.09 22.82 -7.67
C PHE A 7 -0.26 21.97 -6.39
N LEU A 8 0.82 21.41 -5.85
CA LEU A 8 0.77 20.58 -4.64
C LEU A 8 0.23 21.35 -3.43
N THR A 9 0.71 22.58 -3.22
CA THR A 9 0.25 23.43 -2.13
C THR A 9 -1.27 23.66 -2.21
N LYS A 10 -1.78 23.99 -3.40
CA LYS A 10 -3.22 24.18 -3.59
C LYS A 10 -4.02 22.90 -3.48
N LEU A 11 -3.43 21.75 -3.90
CA LEU A 11 -4.07 20.46 -3.77
C LEU A 11 -4.22 20.07 -2.30
N VAL A 12 -3.18 20.21 -1.51
CA VAL A 12 -3.23 19.92 -0.07
C VAL A 12 -4.17 20.86 0.63
N ASP A 13 -4.04 22.18 0.44
CA ASP A 13 -4.89 23.25 0.98
C ASP A 13 -6.40 23.01 0.73
N ARG A 14 -6.72 22.35 -0.39
CA ARG A 14 -8.11 22.04 -0.74
C ARG A 14 -8.69 20.85 0.02
N TYR A 15 -7.86 19.95 0.55
CA TYR A 15 -8.32 18.67 1.11
C TYR A 15 -7.77 18.37 2.50
N ASP A 16 -6.98 19.26 3.12
CA ASP A 16 -6.39 19.05 4.44
C ASP A 16 -7.38 19.27 5.60
N GLY A 17 -8.50 19.95 5.36
CA GLY A 17 -9.55 20.12 6.34
C GLY A 17 -9.19 21.09 7.47
N ASP A 18 -8.30 22.06 7.21
CA ASP A 18 -7.85 23.06 8.20
C ASP A 18 -8.85 24.24 8.33
N GLY A 19 -9.92 24.26 7.52
CA GLY A 19 -10.94 25.31 7.47
C GLY A 19 -10.61 26.48 6.55
N SER A 20 -9.47 26.43 5.83
CA SER A 20 -9.01 27.46 4.92
C SER A 20 -8.91 26.93 3.49
N ASN A 21 -9.67 27.51 2.55
CA ASN A 21 -9.71 27.09 1.14
C ASN A 21 -10.14 25.64 0.87
N ASP A 22 -10.68 24.96 1.87
CA ASP A 22 -11.19 23.61 1.73
C ASP A 22 -12.23 23.44 0.62
N MET A 23 -12.31 22.24 0.09
CA MET A 23 -13.40 21.88 -0.82
C MET A 23 -14.76 22.06 -0.13
N PRO A 24 -15.72 22.80 -0.72
CA PRO A 24 -17.04 22.95 -0.15
C PRO A 24 -17.69 21.60 0.16
N GLY A 25 -18.10 21.40 1.42
CA GLY A 25 -18.69 20.14 1.89
C GLY A 25 -17.69 19.04 2.23
N LEU A 26 -16.41 19.34 2.36
CA LEU A 26 -15.41 18.39 2.84
C LEU A 26 -15.76 17.96 4.28
N THR A 27 -16.09 16.69 4.45
CA THR A 27 -16.45 16.11 5.76
C THR A 27 -15.35 15.26 6.35
N LYS A 28 -14.41 14.82 5.50
CA LYS A 28 -13.26 13.99 5.90
C LYS A 28 -12.00 14.52 5.21
N PRO A 29 -11.09 15.15 5.95
CA PRO A 29 -9.81 15.58 5.37
C PRO A 29 -8.98 14.38 4.88
N ILE A 30 -8.20 14.61 3.83
CA ILE A 30 -7.21 13.65 3.36
C ILE A 30 -5.98 13.76 4.25
N LYS A 31 -5.56 12.62 4.82
CA LYS A 31 -4.34 12.52 5.63
C LYS A 31 -3.26 11.69 4.96
N TYR A 32 -3.64 10.73 4.13
CA TYR A 32 -2.73 9.79 3.46
C TYR A 32 -2.54 10.22 2.02
N TRP A 33 -1.29 10.51 1.65
CA TRP A 33 -0.93 11.00 0.32
C TRP A 33 0.02 10.00 -0.33
N ASP A 34 -0.48 9.30 -1.33
CA ASP A 34 0.33 8.44 -2.19
C ASP A 34 0.95 9.29 -3.31
N VAL A 35 2.26 9.30 -3.37
CA VAL A 35 3.01 10.15 -4.31
C VAL A 35 3.50 9.33 -5.48
N MET A 36 2.75 9.33 -6.56
CA MET A 36 3.05 8.66 -7.83
C MET A 36 2.73 7.15 -7.83
N ASN A 37 2.49 6.62 -9.02
CA ASN A 37 2.16 5.22 -9.27
C ASN A 37 3.28 4.52 -10.04
N GLU A 38 3.78 3.39 -9.54
CA GLU A 38 4.67 2.44 -10.21
C GLU A 38 5.77 3.09 -11.09
N PRO A 39 6.64 3.92 -10.50
CA PRO A 39 7.60 4.73 -11.28
C PRO A 39 8.67 3.90 -12.00
N GLU A 40 8.84 2.64 -11.65
CA GLU A 40 9.72 1.70 -12.36
C GLU A 40 9.22 1.37 -13.75
N PHE A 41 7.92 1.55 -14.03
CA PHE A 41 7.36 1.31 -15.36
C PHE A 41 7.31 2.58 -16.19
N LYS A 42 7.96 2.54 -17.38
CA LYS A 42 7.97 3.66 -18.32
C LYS A 42 6.58 4.05 -18.85
N MET A 43 5.58 3.22 -18.64
CA MET A 43 4.18 3.53 -18.94
C MET A 43 3.64 4.61 -17.99
N PHE A 44 4.04 4.60 -16.72
CA PHE A 44 3.59 5.54 -15.70
C PHE A 44 4.56 6.70 -15.50
N PHE A 45 5.88 6.41 -15.57
CA PHE A 45 6.90 7.45 -15.39
C PHE A 45 7.99 7.34 -16.46
N LYS A 46 8.14 8.39 -17.29
CA LYS A 46 9.12 8.42 -18.40
C LYS A 46 10.48 8.98 -17.97
N GLY A 47 10.58 9.60 -16.81
CA GLY A 47 11.81 10.16 -16.26
C GLY A 47 12.83 9.09 -15.87
N SER A 48 13.99 9.53 -15.45
CA SER A 48 15.01 8.67 -14.83
C SER A 48 14.65 8.31 -13.39
N LYS A 49 15.40 7.41 -12.79
CA LYS A 49 15.31 7.10 -11.37
C LYS A 49 15.61 8.33 -10.50
N GLU A 50 16.59 9.09 -10.90
CA GLU A 50 17.02 10.34 -10.24
C GLU A 50 15.91 11.40 -10.29
N ASP A 51 15.22 11.54 -11.42
CA ASP A 51 14.06 12.43 -11.55
C ASP A 51 12.92 12.01 -10.59
N PHE A 52 12.70 10.69 -10.46
CA PHE A 52 11.71 10.19 -9.51
C PHE A 52 12.08 10.53 -8.06
N ILE A 53 13.33 10.26 -7.65
CA ILE A 53 13.80 10.56 -6.30
C ILE A 53 13.64 12.05 -5.99
N GLU A 54 14.04 12.92 -6.92
CA GLU A 54 13.88 14.38 -6.77
C GLU A 54 12.42 14.78 -6.60
N ILE A 55 11.52 14.30 -7.48
CA ILE A 55 10.10 14.61 -7.43
C ILE A 55 9.47 14.09 -6.15
N PHE A 56 9.79 12.85 -5.74
CA PHE A 56 9.22 12.23 -4.56
C PHE A 56 9.61 13.00 -3.29
N ASN A 57 10.90 13.25 -3.08
CA ASN A 57 11.41 13.97 -1.91
C ASN A 57 10.86 15.40 -1.86
N PHE A 58 10.79 16.07 -3.01
CA PHE A 58 10.22 17.41 -3.12
C PHE A 58 8.72 17.41 -2.76
N SER A 59 7.95 16.43 -3.28
CA SER A 59 6.51 16.32 -3.01
C SER A 59 6.23 16.08 -1.55
N SER A 60 6.93 15.13 -0.93
CA SER A 60 6.83 14.82 0.50
C SER A 60 7.07 16.08 1.34
N LYS A 61 8.15 16.82 1.04
CA LYS A 61 8.46 18.07 1.75
C LYS A 61 7.34 19.10 1.62
N VAL A 62 6.85 19.38 0.42
CA VAL A 62 5.78 20.36 0.19
C VAL A 62 4.48 19.96 0.90
N ILE A 63 4.11 18.68 0.84
CA ILE A 63 2.92 18.17 1.53
C ILE A 63 3.05 18.36 3.05
N LYS A 64 4.18 17.93 3.63
CA LYS A 64 4.43 18.08 5.08
C LYS A 64 4.58 19.55 5.52
N GLU A 65 5.10 20.44 4.68
CA GLU A 65 5.12 21.89 4.95
C GLU A 65 3.72 22.47 5.05
N LYS A 66 2.78 22.03 4.21
CA LYS A 66 1.40 22.53 4.19
C LYS A 66 0.52 21.83 5.24
N GLN A 67 0.67 20.52 5.39
CA GLN A 67 -0.07 19.67 6.32
C GLN A 67 0.92 18.85 7.17
N PRO A 68 1.35 19.36 8.34
CA PRO A 68 2.39 18.70 9.16
C PRO A 68 2.02 17.30 9.66
N ASP A 69 0.73 16.99 9.81
CA ASP A 69 0.21 15.68 10.21
C ASP A 69 -0.13 14.76 9.02
N ALA A 70 0.20 15.17 7.79
CA ALA A 70 0.06 14.31 6.61
C ALA A 70 0.91 13.04 6.76
N VAL A 71 0.39 11.93 6.27
CA VAL A 71 1.08 10.65 6.18
C VAL A 71 1.45 10.39 4.72
N ILE A 72 2.73 10.29 4.44
CA ILE A 72 3.21 10.05 3.08
C ILE A 72 3.28 8.54 2.84
N VAL A 73 2.53 8.09 1.86
CA VAL A 73 2.59 6.72 1.37
C VAL A 73 3.59 6.68 0.21
N MET A 74 4.51 5.74 0.25
CA MET A 74 5.49 5.53 -0.83
C MET A 74 4.75 5.23 -2.14
N ALA A 75 5.28 5.68 -3.26
CA ALA A 75 4.81 5.23 -4.58
C ALA A 75 4.72 3.71 -4.64
N GLY A 76 3.58 3.18 -5.08
CA GLY A 76 3.35 1.74 -5.12
C GLY A 76 4.38 1.03 -5.99
N ALA A 77 5.10 0.05 -5.42
CA ALA A 77 5.97 -0.82 -6.20
C ALA A 77 5.13 -1.87 -6.92
N ALA A 78 5.30 -2.05 -8.23
CA ALA A 78 4.44 -2.90 -9.08
C ALA A 78 4.65 -4.42 -8.90
N GLY A 79 5.22 -4.84 -7.77
CA GLY A 79 5.58 -6.22 -7.47
C GLY A 79 7.08 -6.42 -7.34
N MET A 80 7.49 -7.64 -6.94
CA MET A 80 8.88 -7.97 -6.62
C MET A 80 9.57 -8.81 -7.71
N PHE A 81 9.29 -8.54 -8.97
CA PHE A 81 10.06 -9.09 -10.09
C PHE A 81 11.54 -8.65 -10.00
N PRO A 82 12.50 -9.43 -10.56
CA PRO A 82 13.92 -9.14 -10.42
C PRO A 82 14.33 -7.70 -10.77
N GLU A 83 13.79 -7.14 -11.85
CA GLU A 83 14.09 -5.77 -12.27
C GLU A 83 13.49 -4.73 -11.32
N ASN A 84 12.28 -4.96 -10.80
CA ASN A 84 11.64 -4.08 -9.83
C ASN A 84 12.41 -4.09 -8.50
N LYS A 85 12.84 -5.27 -8.01
CA LYS A 85 13.71 -5.36 -6.83
C LYS A 85 15.00 -4.57 -7.00
N LYS A 86 15.65 -4.68 -8.15
CA LYS A 86 16.87 -3.94 -8.47
C LYS A 86 16.62 -2.44 -8.46
N TYR A 87 15.53 -1.98 -9.08
CA TYR A 87 15.12 -0.58 -9.06
C TYR A 87 14.91 -0.09 -7.63
N TRP A 88 14.02 -0.71 -6.88
CA TRP A 88 13.66 -0.28 -5.53
C TRP A 88 14.81 -0.40 -4.53
N LYS A 89 15.68 -1.41 -4.67
CA LYS A 89 16.90 -1.51 -3.86
C LYS A 89 17.81 -0.29 -4.01
N SER A 90 17.80 0.34 -5.19
CA SER A 90 18.61 1.55 -5.45
C SER A 90 17.89 2.85 -5.13
N VAL A 91 16.57 2.86 -5.01
CA VAL A 91 15.75 4.05 -4.74
C VAL A 91 15.48 4.22 -3.25
N LEU A 92 15.11 3.14 -2.55
CA LEU A 92 14.68 3.19 -1.16
C LEU A 92 15.66 3.92 -0.22
N PRO A 93 17.00 3.72 -0.31
CA PRO A 93 17.93 4.46 0.54
C PRO A 93 17.86 5.98 0.40
N GLU A 94 17.49 6.46 -0.80
CA GLU A 94 17.44 7.90 -1.15
C GLU A 94 16.11 8.56 -0.77
N ILE A 95 15.07 7.76 -0.51
CA ILE A 95 13.72 8.27 -0.19
C ILE A 95 13.23 7.86 1.20
N LYS A 96 13.92 6.98 1.92
CA LYS A 96 13.43 6.36 3.16
C LYS A 96 13.01 7.35 4.26
N ASP A 97 13.61 8.54 4.28
CA ASP A 97 13.29 9.58 5.26
C ASP A 97 12.11 10.47 4.82
N HIS A 98 11.57 10.23 3.62
CA HIS A 98 10.54 11.04 2.99
C HIS A 98 9.17 10.36 2.86
N PHE A 99 8.99 9.15 3.39
CA PHE A 99 7.69 8.50 3.49
C PHE A 99 7.47 7.88 4.87
N ASP A 100 6.23 7.66 5.22
CA ASP A 100 5.81 7.10 6.51
C ASP A 100 5.36 5.63 6.37
N ILE A 101 4.85 5.25 5.18
CA ILE A 101 4.30 3.93 4.87
C ILE A 101 4.92 3.40 3.59
N ALA A 102 5.47 2.20 3.64
CA ALA A 102 5.95 1.47 2.45
C ALA A 102 4.76 0.87 1.68
N ASN A 103 4.79 0.92 0.36
CA ASN A 103 3.67 0.51 -0.47
C ASN A 103 4.10 -0.46 -1.57
N ILE A 104 3.36 -1.58 -1.67
CA ILE A 104 3.52 -2.60 -2.70
C ILE A 104 2.21 -2.82 -3.43
N HIS A 105 2.27 -3.10 -4.71
CA HIS A 105 1.12 -3.51 -5.52
C HIS A 105 1.21 -4.97 -5.92
N HIS A 106 0.06 -5.57 -6.12
CA HIS A 106 -0.09 -6.86 -6.80
C HIS A 106 -1.28 -6.77 -7.77
N ILE A 107 -1.01 -6.35 -8.99
CA ILE A 107 -2.06 -6.09 -10.02
C ILE A 107 -1.99 -7.00 -11.24
N SER A 108 -1.03 -7.91 -11.30
CA SER A 108 -0.86 -8.80 -12.45
C SER A 108 -1.55 -10.16 -12.23
N GLY A 109 -1.84 -10.83 -13.34
CA GLY A 109 -2.48 -12.14 -13.41
C GLY A 109 -1.65 -13.27 -12.75
N PRO A 110 -1.72 -14.49 -13.26
CA PRO A 110 -1.13 -15.65 -12.59
C PRO A 110 0.41 -15.62 -12.61
N ASP A 111 0.97 -14.85 -11.71
CA ASP A 111 2.42 -14.70 -11.46
C ASP A 111 2.93 -15.62 -10.33
N GLY A 112 2.08 -16.53 -9.84
CA GLY A 112 2.38 -17.42 -8.74
C GLY A 112 2.07 -16.85 -7.35
N GLN A 113 1.47 -15.66 -7.26
CA GLN A 113 1.13 -15.00 -5.99
C GLN A 113 -0.34 -15.17 -5.57
N CYS A 114 -1.17 -15.84 -6.39
CA CYS A 114 -2.62 -15.92 -6.19
C CYS A 114 -3.08 -16.54 -4.86
N ASP A 115 -2.30 -17.39 -4.26
CA ASP A 115 -2.54 -18.06 -2.99
C ASP A 115 -1.37 -17.89 -2.00
N LYS A 116 -0.45 -17.01 -2.32
CA LYS A 116 0.70 -16.63 -1.50
C LYS A 116 0.43 -15.28 -0.80
N GLU A 117 1.47 -14.58 -0.51
CA GLU A 117 1.51 -13.35 0.26
C GLU A 117 1.49 -12.06 -0.57
N LEU A 118 1.16 -12.12 -1.85
CA LEU A 118 1.03 -10.98 -2.76
C LEU A 118 2.28 -10.09 -2.79
N TRP A 119 3.47 -10.69 -2.85
CA TRP A 119 4.78 -10.05 -2.82
C TRP A 119 5.19 -9.42 -1.48
N VAL A 120 4.38 -9.51 -0.43
CA VAL A 120 4.65 -8.83 0.85
C VAL A 120 5.91 -9.34 1.53
N ASP A 121 6.15 -10.66 1.52
CA ASP A 121 7.34 -11.28 2.10
C ASP A 121 8.63 -10.78 1.44
N GLU A 122 8.67 -10.83 0.10
CA GLU A 122 9.83 -10.39 -0.67
C GLU A 122 10.06 -8.88 -0.57
N PHE A 123 8.97 -8.09 -0.44
CA PHE A 123 9.08 -6.66 -0.21
C PHE A 123 9.58 -6.34 1.20
N ALA A 124 9.08 -7.03 2.22
CA ALA A 124 9.57 -6.89 3.59
C ALA A 124 11.07 -7.23 3.71
N GLU A 125 11.52 -8.31 3.02
CA GLU A 125 12.94 -8.64 2.93
C GLU A 125 13.75 -7.54 2.25
N LEU A 126 13.25 -6.97 1.16
CA LEU A 126 13.89 -5.84 0.49
C LEU A 126 14.02 -4.63 1.40
N LEU A 127 12.93 -4.21 2.07
CA LEU A 127 12.94 -3.09 3.03
C LEU A 127 13.98 -3.31 4.11
N LYS A 128 14.00 -4.50 4.72
CA LYS A 128 15.00 -4.88 5.73
C LYS A 128 16.43 -4.80 5.19
N SER A 129 16.66 -5.20 3.94
CA SER A 129 18.00 -5.20 3.32
C SER A 129 18.57 -3.79 3.11
N VAL A 130 17.74 -2.75 3.16
CA VAL A 130 18.09 -1.33 3.00
C VAL A 130 17.78 -0.50 4.25
N GLU A 131 17.58 -1.19 5.39
CA GLU A 131 17.34 -0.58 6.70
C GLU A 131 16.12 0.36 6.72
N VAL A 132 15.01 -0.08 6.11
CA VAL A 132 13.71 0.57 6.17
C VAL A 132 12.81 -0.25 7.08
N ASP A 133 12.39 0.34 8.21
CA ASP A 133 11.44 -0.22 9.18
C ASP A 133 10.17 0.66 9.17
N LYS A 134 9.22 0.32 8.31
CA LYS A 134 7.98 1.06 8.09
C LYS A 134 6.81 0.11 7.88
N PRO A 135 5.57 0.52 8.26
CA PRO A 135 4.36 -0.23 7.92
C PRO A 135 4.26 -0.54 6.43
N ILE A 136 3.72 -1.68 6.07
CA ILE A 136 3.53 -2.10 4.67
C ILE A 136 2.05 -2.06 4.33
N TRP A 137 1.70 -1.29 3.30
CA TRP A 137 0.36 -1.29 2.70
C TRP A 137 0.39 -1.86 1.29
N LEU A 138 -0.70 -2.54 0.91
CA LEU A 138 -1.01 -2.89 -0.47
C LEU A 138 -2.14 -1.98 -0.93
N THR A 139 -1.82 -0.90 -1.64
CA THR A 139 -2.85 0.05 -2.10
C THR A 139 -3.53 -0.37 -3.40
N GLU A 140 -2.93 -1.30 -4.13
CA GLU A 140 -3.53 -1.95 -5.30
C GLU A 140 -3.29 -3.46 -5.26
N ALA A 141 -4.26 -4.23 -4.77
CA ALA A 141 -4.21 -5.68 -4.80
C ALA A 141 -5.26 -6.25 -5.76
N MET A 142 -4.83 -7.08 -6.70
CA MET A 142 -5.70 -7.94 -7.50
C MET A 142 -5.56 -9.38 -7.04
N THR A 143 -6.50 -9.84 -6.24
CA THR A 143 -6.46 -11.19 -5.71
C THR A 143 -7.04 -12.18 -6.72
N CYS A 144 -6.21 -13.05 -7.26
CA CYS A 144 -6.59 -14.20 -8.06
C CYS A 144 -6.54 -15.47 -7.19
N GLY A 145 -7.45 -16.40 -7.29
CA GLY A 145 -7.46 -17.61 -6.46
C GLY A 145 -8.22 -17.48 -5.15
N PRO A 146 -7.81 -18.17 -4.06
CA PRO A 146 -8.48 -18.09 -2.76
C PRO A 146 -8.15 -16.76 -2.04
N PRO A 147 -9.00 -15.71 -2.12
CA PRO A 147 -8.61 -14.38 -1.67
C PRO A 147 -8.33 -14.29 -0.18
N VAL A 148 -9.09 -14.99 0.65
CA VAL A 148 -8.90 -14.99 2.11
C VAL A 148 -7.52 -15.53 2.48
N LYS A 149 -7.09 -16.63 1.84
CA LYS A 149 -5.77 -17.22 2.10
C LYS A 149 -4.65 -16.25 1.71
N ALA A 150 -4.74 -15.62 0.53
CA ALA A 150 -3.73 -14.66 0.08
C ALA A 150 -3.64 -13.45 1.02
N TRP A 151 -4.77 -12.91 1.46
CA TRP A 151 -4.82 -11.79 2.40
C TRP A 151 -4.24 -12.17 3.77
N VAL A 152 -4.62 -13.33 4.31
CA VAL A 152 -4.08 -13.81 5.58
C VAL A 152 -2.56 -14.00 5.50
N ASN A 153 -2.07 -14.57 4.40
CA ASN A 153 -0.63 -14.72 4.20
C ASN A 153 0.08 -13.35 4.10
N ALA A 154 -0.51 -12.38 3.39
CA ALA A 154 0.03 -11.03 3.32
C ALA A 154 0.10 -10.36 4.71
N PHE A 155 -0.96 -10.47 5.53
CA PHE A 155 -0.95 -9.96 6.91
C PHE A 155 0.07 -10.68 7.80
N LEU A 156 0.23 -11.99 7.68
CA LEU A 156 1.25 -12.75 8.41
C LEU A 156 2.68 -12.31 8.06
N ASN A 157 2.88 -11.77 6.87
CA ASN A 157 4.18 -11.27 6.40
C ASN A 157 4.34 -9.75 6.58
N GLY A 158 3.45 -9.11 7.32
CA GLY A 158 3.63 -7.73 7.78
C GLY A 158 2.80 -6.67 7.05
N ALA A 159 1.88 -7.05 6.14
CA ALA A 159 0.93 -6.09 5.62
C ALA A 159 0.00 -5.59 6.74
N GLU A 160 -0.30 -4.30 6.76
CA GLU A 160 -1.27 -3.71 7.70
C GLU A 160 -2.59 -3.36 7.02
N VAL A 161 -2.53 -2.98 5.74
CA VAL A 161 -3.71 -2.60 4.94
C VAL A 161 -3.63 -3.26 3.56
N ILE A 162 -4.76 -3.76 3.09
CA ILE A 162 -4.93 -4.29 1.74
C ILE A 162 -6.16 -3.63 1.10
N ILE A 163 -5.96 -2.99 -0.06
CA ILE A 163 -7.02 -2.42 -0.88
C ILE A 163 -7.16 -3.27 -2.15
N ASP A 164 -8.25 -4.04 -2.26
CA ASP A 164 -8.49 -4.86 -3.44
C ASP A 164 -9.15 -4.04 -4.55
N VAL A 165 -8.44 -3.88 -5.66
CA VAL A 165 -8.90 -3.17 -6.86
C VAL A 165 -9.49 -4.11 -7.93
N GLY A 166 -9.35 -5.41 -7.75
CA GLY A 166 -9.75 -6.44 -8.71
C GLY A 166 -11.26 -6.60 -8.90
N VAL A 167 -12.03 -5.89 -8.11
CA VAL A 167 -13.50 -6.00 -8.10
C VAL A 167 -14.12 -5.65 -9.45
N ASN A 168 -13.54 -4.73 -10.22
CA ASN A 168 -14.10 -4.24 -11.49
C ASN A 168 -13.08 -4.09 -12.65
N ALA A 169 -11.83 -4.47 -12.47
CA ALA A 169 -10.85 -4.33 -13.55
C ALA A 169 -11.15 -5.31 -14.70
N PRO A 170 -11.10 -4.87 -15.97
CA PRO A 170 -11.29 -5.74 -17.12
C PRO A 170 -10.30 -6.92 -17.11
N GLY A 171 -10.81 -8.14 -17.24
CA GLY A 171 -9.99 -9.36 -17.28
C GLY A 171 -9.67 -9.99 -15.92
N THR A 172 -10.03 -9.37 -14.80
CA THR A 172 -9.62 -9.79 -13.45
C THR A 172 -10.80 -9.94 -12.49
N LYS A 173 -11.97 -10.22 -13.00
CA LYS A 173 -13.18 -10.36 -12.15
C LYS A 173 -13.01 -11.47 -11.12
N MET A 174 -12.81 -11.10 -9.88
CA MET A 174 -13.05 -12.00 -8.76
C MET A 174 -14.45 -12.60 -8.90
N SER A 175 -14.58 -13.93 -8.75
CA SER A 175 -15.88 -14.58 -8.82
C SER A 175 -16.81 -14.04 -7.73
N LYS A 176 -18.13 -14.05 -7.97
CA LYS A 176 -19.12 -13.65 -6.94
C LYS A 176 -18.94 -14.44 -5.64
N LYS A 177 -18.57 -15.72 -5.74
CA LYS A 177 -18.32 -16.61 -4.60
C LYS A 177 -17.06 -16.16 -3.81
N SER A 178 -15.97 -15.83 -4.50
CA SER A 178 -14.74 -15.37 -3.87
C SER A 178 -14.93 -14.02 -3.18
N ARG A 179 -15.64 -13.08 -3.83
CA ARG A 179 -16.01 -11.79 -3.24
C ARG A 179 -16.86 -11.94 -1.98
N LYS A 180 -17.87 -12.82 -2.03
CA LYS A 180 -18.69 -13.09 -0.86
C LYS A 180 -17.83 -13.57 0.31
N LYS A 181 -16.95 -14.54 0.08
CA LYS A 181 -16.03 -15.05 1.12
C LYS A 181 -15.12 -13.96 1.68
N LEU A 182 -14.57 -13.10 0.82
CA LEU A 182 -13.74 -12.00 1.26
C LEU A 182 -14.52 -10.99 2.11
N ASN A 183 -15.72 -10.63 1.70
CA ASN A 183 -16.59 -9.73 2.47
C ASN A 183 -16.99 -10.33 3.84
N GLU A 184 -17.27 -11.62 3.90
CA GLU A 184 -17.54 -12.35 5.15
C GLU A 184 -16.30 -12.33 6.05
N PHE A 185 -15.11 -12.58 5.50
CA PHE A 185 -13.85 -12.50 6.21
C PHE A 185 -13.61 -11.10 6.77
N ILE A 186 -13.74 -10.05 5.96
CA ILE A 186 -13.59 -8.67 6.40
C ILE A 186 -14.57 -8.36 7.52
N ALA A 187 -15.87 -8.67 7.35
CA ALA A 187 -16.89 -8.39 8.35
C ALA A 187 -16.64 -9.09 9.70
N GLU A 188 -15.97 -10.25 9.68
CA GLU A 188 -15.73 -11.03 10.88
C GLU A 188 -14.40 -10.71 11.58
N TYR A 189 -13.36 -10.39 10.81
CA TYR A 189 -11.99 -10.28 11.31
C TYR A 189 -11.39 -8.88 11.26
N ASP A 190 -12.06 -7.90 10.66
CA ASP A 190 -11.56 -6.52 10.58
C ASP A 190 -11.26 -5.92 11.97
N GLY A 191 -10.31 -4.99 12.02
CA GLY A 191 -9.91 -4.28 13.23
C GLY A 191 -8.97 -5.06 14.16
N PHE A 192 -8.39 -6.17 13.73
CA PHE A 192 -7.35 -6.85 14.50
C PHE A 192 -6.07 -6.00 14.60
N THR A 193 -5.32 -6.19 15.68
CA THR A 193 -4.06 -5.49 15.94
C THR A 193 -2.84 -6.35 15.72
N SER A 194 -3.02 -7.67 15.73
CA SER A 194 -1.96 -8.61 15.37
C SER A 194 -2.53 -9.93 14.86
N ILE A 195 -1.73 -10.63 14.10
CA ILE A 195 -2.03 -11.96 13.55
C ILE A 195 -0.83 -12.87 13.76
N LYS A 196 -1.09 -14.13 14.10
CA LYS A 196 -0.04 -15.15 14.17
C LYS A 196 -0.52 -16.49 13.63
N SER A 197 0.39 -17.27 13.08
CA SER A 197 0.13 -18.68 12.74
C SER A 197 0.12 -19.52 14.01
N ILE A 198 -0.92 -20.36 14.18
CA ILE A 198 -0.99 -21.39 15.23
C ILE A 198 -0.54 -22.74 14.65
N SER A 199 -0.88 -22.99 13.39
CA SER A 199 -0.47 -24.17 12.63
C SER A 199 -0.49 -23.85 11.13
N GLU A 200 -0.07 -24.78 10.27
CA GLU A 200 -0.13 -24.62 8.81
C GLU A 200 -1.52 -24.24 8.25
N LYS A 201 -2.57 -24.59 9.01
CA LYS A 201 -3.97 -24.37 8.57
C LYS A 201 -4.78 -23.50 9.51
N LYS A 202 -4.14 -22.89 10.51
CA LYS A 202 -4.87 -22.14 11.53
C LYS A 202 -4.12 -20.89 11.95
N VAL A 203 -4.82 -19.77 11.96
CA VAL A 203 -4.30 -18.47 12.38
C VAL A 203 -5.14 -17.89 13.51
N GLU A 204 -4.54 -17.05 14.33
CA GLU A 204 -5.19 -16.29 15.40
C GLU A 204 -5.05 -14.80 15.13
N PHE A 205 -6.16 -14.08 15.20
CA PHE A 205 -6.25 -12.63 15.17
C PHE A 205 -6.47 -12.12 16.58
N THR A 206 -5.69 -11.14 17.02
CA THR A 206 -5.83 -10.49 18.32
C THR A 206 -6.31 -9.06 18.14
N TYR A 207 -7.20 -8.60 19.02
CA TYR A 207 -7.83 -7.29 18.97
C TYR A 207 -7.34 -6.39 20.10
N LYS A 208 -7.59 -5.08 19.98
CA LYS A 208 -7.14 -4.06 20.95
C LYS A 208 -7.64 -4.29 22.37
N ASP A 209 -8.80 -4.91 22.52
CA ASP A 209 -9.39 -5.28 23.82
C ASP A 209 -8.82 -6.55 24.44
N GLY A 210 -7.85 -7.19 23.79
CA GLY A 210 -7.21 -8.43 24.21
C GLY A 210 -7.97 -9.70 23.81
N THR A 211 -9.12 -9.58 23.15
CA THR A 211 -9.85 -10.75 22.61
C THR A 211 -9.13 -11.33 21.41
N SER A 212 -9.39 -12.61 21.11
CA SER A 212 -8.87 -13.24 19.91
C SER A 212 -9.92 -14.08 19.19
N LYS A 213 -9.72 -14.22 17.88
CA LYS A 213 -10.50 -15.11 17.00
C LYS A 213 -9.56 -15.98 16.20
N THR A 214 -9.99 -17.20 15.89
CA THR A 214 -9.22 -18.12 15.06
C THR A 214 -9.92 -18.40 13.73
N LEU A 215 -9.11 -18.57 12.67
CA LEU A 215 -9.56 -18.93 11.33
C LEU A 215 -8.84 -20.20 10.88
N GLU A 216 -9.58 -21.16 10.35
CA GLU A 216 -9.08 -22.30 9.59
C GLU A 216 -8.90 -21.89 8.10
N LEU A 217 -7.71 -22.14 7.52
CA LEU A 217 -7.33 -21.72 6.15
C LEU A 217 -7.65 -22.79 5.10
#